data_9b058979034b4a3112e3cd7f54907229
#
_entry.id   9b058979034b4a3112e3cd7f54907229
#
_cell.length_a   1.000
_cell.length_b   1.000
_cell.length_c   1.000
_cell.angle_alpha   90.00
_cell.angle_beta   90.00
_cell.angle_gamma   90.00
#
_symmetry.space_group_name_H-M   'P 1'
#
loop_
_entity.id
_entity.type
_entity.pdbx_description
1 polymer ?
#
loop_
_entity_poly.entity_id
_entity_poly.type
_entity_poly.pdbx_seq_one_letter_code
_entity_poly.pdbx_strand_id
1 'polypeptide(L)'
;MTTVRQKIVTAARWGIANEPRIHYGEIRPIPLGRALPLTTDCSGFVTVCYYLAGAPDPNGRGYDGSGYTGTLLGWLRAIAPLEARRGDLVVWGTYPGRHVALVLEPGDDPLLCSHGQERGPIAIRYSDECAFQPPVVTWLAGLTA
;
A
#
# COMPACT_ATOMS: atom_id res chain seq x y z
N MET A 1 -1.00 -23.75 2.42
CA MET A 1 -0.75 -23.05 1.13
C MET A 1 -0.79 -21.56 1.33
N THR A 2 0.20 -20.85 0.80
CA THR A 2 0.29 -19.39 0.96
C THR A 2 -0.57 -18.70 -0.11
N THR A 3 -1.52 -17.89 0.34
CA THR A 3 -2.39 -17.12 -0.57
C THR A 3 -1.66 -15.88 -1.11
N VAL A 4 -2.20 -15.28 -2.18
CA VAL A 4 -1.67 -14.02 -2.70
C VAL A 4 -1.74 -12.93 -1.64
N ARG A 5 -2.84 -12.86 -0.88
CA ARG A 5 -2.98 -11.89 0.21
C ARG A 5 -1.88 -12.04 1.27
N GLN A 6 -1.58 -13.28 1.65
CA GLN A 6 -0.48 -13.54 2.58
C GLN A 6 0.87 -13.12 2.00
N LYS A 7 1.08 -13.33 0.70
CA LYS A 7 2.31 -12.91 0.02
C LYS A 7 2.44 -11.38 -0.03
N ILE A 8 1.33 -10.65 -0.22
CA ILE A 8 1.33 -9.19 -0.16
C ILE A 8 1.76 -8.72 1.22
N VAL A 9 1.19 -9.30 2.27
CA VAL A 9 1.54 -8.95 3.65
C VAL A 9 2.99 -9.31 3.96
N THR A 10 3.47 -10.47 3.48
CA THR A 10 4.86 -10.87 3.63
C THR A 10 5.80 -9.84 2.99
N ALA A 11 5.48 -9.35 1.80
CA ALA A 11 6.26 -8.32 1.13
C ALA A 11 6.26 -7.00 1.93
N ALA A 12 5.11 -6.60 2.48
CA ALA A 12 5.02 -5.41 3.30
C ALA A 12 5.88 -5.55 4.58
N ARG A 13 5.83 -6.71 5.23
CA ARG A 13 6.66 -6.97 6.41
C ARG A 13 8.15 -7.02 6.09
N TRP A 14 8.51 -7.50 4.91
CA TRP A 14 9.88 -7.40 4.42
C TRP A 14 10.32 -5.93 4.36
N GLY A 15 9.47 -5.05 3.86
CA GLY A 15 9.75 -3.61 3.82
C GLY A 15 9.93 -3.04 5.22
N ILE A 16 9.07 -3.40 6.17
CA ILE A 16 9.17 -2.95 7.56
C ILE A 16 10.50 -3.41 8.17
N ALA A 17 10.89 -4.66 7.93
CA ALA A 17 12.15 -5.21 8.44
C ALA A 17 13.38 -4.52 7.85
N ASN A 18 13.26 -3.91 6.67
CA ASN A 18 14.33 -3.22 5.98
C ASN A 18 14.12 -1.70 5.96
N GLU A 19 13.34 -1.17 6.89
CA GLU A 19 12.96 0.24 6.94
C GLU A 19 14.14 1.20 6.78
N PRO A 20 15.28 1.01 7.44
CA PRO A 20 16.41 1.95 7.30
C PRO A 20 16.99 2.01 5.90
N ARG A 21 16.70 1.05 5.03
CA ARG A 21 17.22 0.98 3.66
C ARG A 21 16.13 1.25 2.61
N ILE A 22 14.95 1.66 3.03
CA ILE A 22 13.87 2.05 2.15
C ILE A 22 13.60 3.54 2.38
N HIS A 23 13.84 4.33 1.33
CA HIS A 23 13.77 5.79 1.41
C HIS A 23 12.50 6.29 0.72
N TYR A 24 12.05 7.47 1.12
CA TYR A 24 10.88 8.09 0.51
C TYR A 24 11.27 8.98 -0.65
N GLY A 25 10.62 8.79 -1.79
CA GLY A 25 10.79 9.63 -2.96
C GLY A 25 9.85 9.22 -4.08
N GLU A 26 9.37 10.19 -4.85
CA GLU A 26 8.50 9.96 -5.99
C GLU A 26 9.35 9.56 -7.20
N ILE A 27 9.70 8.30 -7.29
CA ILE A 27 10.48 7.75 -8.41
C ILE A 27 9.53 7.09 -9.39
N ARG A 28 9.61 7.50 -10.66
CA ARG A 28 8.86 6.87 -11.76
C ARG A 28 9.82 6.63 -12.94
N PRO A 29 9.77 5.46 -13.60
CA PRO A 29 8.93 4.32 -13.22
C PRO A 29 9.27 3.78 -11.82
N ILE A 30 8.26 3.24 -11.16
CA ILE A 30 8.43 2.64 -9.83
C ILE A 30 9.45 1.52 -9.92
N PRO A 31 10.51 1.52 -9.09
CA PRO A 31 11.47 0.42 -9.09
C PRO A 31 10.81 -0.83 -8.50
N LEU A 32 10.70 -1.88 -9.31
CA LEU A 32 10.08 -3.14 -8.91
C LEU A 32 11.15 -4.16 -8.55
N GLY A 33 11.02 -4.79 -7.38
CA GLY A 33 11.96 -5.81 -6.94
C GLY A 33 12.40 -5.62 -5.50
N ARG A 34 13.37 -6.41 -5.07
CA ARG A 34 13.87 -6.45 -3.68
C ARG A 34 15.25 -5.85 -3.52
N ALA A 35 15.78 -5.18 -4.54
CA ALA A 35 17.11 -4.57 -4.44
C ALA A 35 17.07 -3.42 -3.43
N LEU A 36 18.05 -3.41 -2.53
CA LEU A 36 18.19 -2.36 -1.51
C LEU A 36 19.50 -1.59 -1.76
N PRO A 37 19.57 -0.29 -1.49
CA PRO A 37 18.47 0.56 -1.00
C PRO A 37 17.36 0.75 -2.04
N LEU A 38 16.14 0.90 -1.57
CA LEU A 38 14.96 1.10 -2.40
C LEU A 38 14.38 2.48 -2.10
N THR A 39 14.00 3.24 -3.13
CA THR A 39 13.34 4.53 -2.97
C THR A 39 11.97 4.47 -3.62
N THR A 40 10.92 4.67 -2.84
CA THR A 40 9.53 4.71 -3.30
C THR A 40 8.74 5.73 -2.47
N ASP A 41 7.62 6.19 -3.02
CA ASP A 41 6.60 6.87 -2.24
C ASP A 41 5.59 5.84 -1.70
N CYS A 42 4.50 6.31 -1.07
CA CYS A 42 3.52 5.43 -0.44
C CYS A 42 2.87 4.49 -1.47
N SER A 43 2.41 5.00 -2.59
CA SER A 43 1.76 4.18 -3.63
C SER A 43 2.76 3.32 -4.38
N GLY A 44 3.99 3.79 -4.55
CA GLY A 44 5.06 3.00 -5.14
C GLY A 44 5.39 1.78 -4.32
N PHE A 45 5.48 1.95 -3.01
CA PHE A 45 5.75 0.82 -2.11
C PHE A 45 4.63 -0.23 -2.14
N VAL A 46 3.37 0.23 -2.13
CA VAL A 46 2.22 -0.68 -2.30
C VAL A 46 2.35 -1.48 -3.60
N THR A 47 2.69 -0.81 -4.69
CA THR A 47 2.86 -1.45 -6.00
C THR A 47 3.98 -2.50 -5.95
N VAL A 48 5.09 -2.21 -5.29
CA VAL A 48 6.19 -3.17 -5.09
C VAL A 48 5.69 -4.41 -4.34
N CYS A 49 4.93 -4.22 -3.26
CA CYS A 49 4.40 -5.34 -2.48
C CYS A 49 3.51 -6.26 -3.32
N TYR A 50 2.65 -5.68 -4.14
CA TYR A 50 1.79 -6.45 -5.04
C TYR A 50 2.60 -7.18 -6.11
N TYR A 51 3.59 -6.52 -6.68
CA TYR A 51 4.49 -7.13 -7.67
C TYR A 51 5.21 -8.33 -7.08
N LEU A 52 5.80 -8.20 -5.89
CA LEU A 52 6.54 -9.27 -5.23
C LEU A 52 5.63 -10.46 -4.87
N ALA A 53 4.35 -10.21 -4.65
CA ALA A 53 3.38 -11.24 -4.33
C ALA A 53 2.86 -11.98 -5.58
N GLY A 54 3.18 -11.51 -6.77
CA GLY A 54 2.63 -12.05 -8.00
C GLY A 54 1.16 -11.68 -8.21
N ALA A 55 0.70 -10.62 -7.56
CA ALA A 55 -0.67 -10.12 -7.72
C ALA A 55 -0.79 -9.28 -8.99
N PRO A 56 -2.02 -9.11 -9.53
CA PRO A 56 -2.24 -8.11 -10.59
C PRO A 56 -1.87 -6.71 -10.11
N ASP A 57 -1.43 -5.87 -11.03
CA ASP A 57 -1.09 -4.48 -10.72
C ASP A 57 -2.31 -3.75 -10.14
N PRO A 58 -2.24 -3.26 -8.89
CA PRO A 58 -3.38 -2.57 -8.29
C PRO A 58 -3.71 -1.24 -8.96
N ASN A 59 -2.82 -0.74 -9.80
CA ASN A 59 -3.05 0.46 -10.62
C ASN A 59 -3.75 0.14 -11.95
N GLY A 60 -3.88 -1.13 -12.31
CA GLY A 60 -4.47 -1.55 -13.57
C GLY A 60 -3.62 -1.21 -14.80
N ARG A 61 -2.29 -1.14 -14.67
CA ARG A 61 -1.38 -0.69 -15.72
C ARG A 61 -0.30 -1.71 -16.09
N GLY A 62 -0.49 -2.96 -15.70
CA GLY A 62 0.43 -4.04 -16.05
C GLY A 62 1.86 -3.81 -15.56
N TYR A 63 2.02 -3.15 -14.42
CA TYR A 63 3.32 -2.84 -13.82
C TYR A 63 4.23 -2.03 -14.75
N ASP A 64 3.65 -1.04 -15.45
CA ASP A 64 4.44 -0.13 -16.30
C ASP A 64 5.24 0.90 -15.47
N GLY A 65 5.03 0.93 -14.16
CA GLY A 65 5.75 1.82 -13.25
C GLY A 65 5.14 3.21 -13.11
N SER A 66 4.00 3.48 -13.73
CA SER A 66 3.41 4.83 -13.73
C SER A 66 2.36 5.07 -12.65
N GLY A 67 2.01 4.04 -11.86
CA GLY A 67 0.91 4.13 -10.90
C GLY A 67 1.15 5.13 -9.76
N TYR A 68 0.06 5.58 -9.13
CA TYR A 68 0.05 6.46 -7.98
C TYR A 68 -1.30 6.34 -7.25
N THR A 69 -1.55 7.13 -6.19
CA THR A 69 -2.82 7.02 -5.45
C THR A 69 -4.05 7.21 -6.33
N GLY A 70 -3.99 8.13 -7.29
CA GLY A 70 -5.11 8.37 -8.21
C GLY A 70 -5.45 7.17 -9.08
N THR A 71 -4.45 6.43 -9.57
CA THR A 71 -4.71 5.22 -10.36
C THR A 71 -5.28 4.10 -9.51
N LEU A 72 -4.84 3.97 -8.25
CA LEU A 72 -5.44 3.02 -7.31
C LEU A 72 -6.92 3.32 -7.10
N LEU A 73 -7.25 4.58 -6.81
CA LEU A 73 -8.65 5.01 -6.64
C LEU A 73 -9.49 4.80 -7.90
N GLY A 74 -8.90 5.00 -9.06
CA GLY A 74 -9.61 4.87 -10.34
C GLY A 74 -9.81 3.43 -10.79
N TRP A 75 -8.98 2.50 -10.34
CA TRP A 75 -9.01 1.12 -10.82
C TRP A 75 -9.68 0.16 -9.84
N LEU A 76 -9.40 0.28 -8.53
CA LEU A 76 -9.85 -0.67 -7.54
C LEU A 76 -11.27 -0.35 -7.06
N ARG A 77 -11.98 -1.38 -6.60
CA ARG A 77 -13.34 -1.26 -6.09
C ARG A 77 -13.33 -0.75 -4.65
N ALA A 78 -14.15 0.28 -4.38
CA ALA A 78 -14.37 0.75 -3.01
C ALA A 78 -15.17 -0.28 -2.21
N ILE A 79 -14.81 -0.45 -0.94
CA ILE A 79 -15.45 -1.39 -0.02
C ILE A 79 -15.75 -0.70 1.30
N ALA A 80 -16.63 -1.30 2.11
CA ALA A 80 -16.85 -0.86 3.48
C ALA A 80 -15.62 -1.20 4.34
N PRO A 81 -15.33 -0.42 5.39
CA PRO A 81 -14.17 -0.70 6.26
C PRO A 81 -14.15 -2.12 6.82
N LEU A 82 -15.30 -2.65 7.22
CA LEU A 82 -15.38 -3.99 7.79
C LEU A 82 -15.21 -5.11 6.76
N GLU A 83 -15.27 -4.79 5.48
CA GLU A 83 -14.99 -5.75 4.40
C GLU A 83 -13.48 -5.88 4.12
N ALA A 84 -12.67 -5.00 4.66
CA ALA A 84 -11.23 -4.99 4.38
C ALA A 84 -10.56 -6.28 4.85
N ARG A 85 -9.69 -6.80 4.02
CA ARG A 85 -8.94 -8.03 4.24
C ARG A 85 -7.44 -7.73 4.15
N ARG A 86 -6.61 -8.69 4.56
CA ARG A 86 -5.15 -8.58 4.41
C ARG A 86 -4.78 -8.23 2.98
N GLY A 87 -3.90 -7.25 2.84
CA GLY A 87 -3.44 -6.79 1.53
C GLY A 87 -4.31 -5.73 0.88
N ASP A 88 -5.52 -5.48 1.38
CA ASP A 88 -6.36 -4.40 0.88
C ASP A 88 -5.75 -3.05 1.25
N LEU A 89 -6.29 -1.97 0.68
CA LEU A 89 -5.71 -0.65 0.80
C LEU A 89 -6.67 0.32 1.47
N VAL A 90 -6.10 1.31 2.14
CA VAL A 90 -6.84 2.47 2.63
C VAL A 90 -6.17 3.72 2.08
N VAL A 91 -6.98 4.62 1.51
CA VAL A 91 -6.51 5.88 0.90
C VAL A 91 -7.16 7.04 1.63
N TRP A 92 -6.34 8.00 2.06
CA TRP A 92 -6.80 9.25 2.64
C TRP A 92 -6.74 10.36 1.59
N GLY A 93 -7.74 11.23 1.63
CA GLY A 93 -7.87 12.36 0.72
C GLY A 93 -8.78 12.06 -0.46
N THR A 94 -9.50 13.09 -0.92
CA THR A 94 -10.29 13.01 -2.14
C THR A 94 -9.38 12.77 -3.33
N TYR A 95 -9.95 12.25 -4.45
CA TYR A 95 -9.18 12.03 -5.67
C TYR A 95 -8.32 13.26 -6.01
N PRO A 96 -7.03 13.11 -6.32
CA PRO A 96 -6.29 11.86 -6.57
C PRO A 96 -5.70 11.19 -5.33
N GLY A 97 -6.11 11.57 -4.13
CA GLY A 97 -5.61 11.01 -2.88
C GLY A 97 -4.34 11.66 -2.38
N ARG A 98 -4.09 11.53 -1.08
CA ARG A 98 -2.93 12.12 -0.41
C ARG A 98 -1.98 11.07 0.14
N HIS A 99 -2.52 9.91 0.56
CA HIS A 99 -1.73 8.86 1.17
C HIS A 99 -2.44 7.53 1.03
N VAL A 100 -1.67 6.45 0.92
CA VAL A 100 -2.20 5.09 0.89
C VAL A 100 -1.39 4.22 1.85
N ALA A 101 -2.09 3.30 2.52
CA ALA A 101 -1.48 2.29 3.37
C ALA A 101 -2.09 0.92 3.06
N LEU A 102 -1.37 -0.13 3.45
CA LEU A 102 -1.72 -1.51 3.15
C LEU A 102 -2.14 -2.22 4.45
N VAL A 103 -3.25 -2.95 4.41
CA VAL A 103 -3.76 -3.67 5.57
C VAL A 103 -2.91 -4.92 5.84
N LEU A 104 -2.26 -4.95 7.01
CA LEU A 104 -1.52 -6.11 7.49
C LEU A 104 -2.45 -7.08 8.23
N GLU A 105 -3.27 -6.54 9.14
CA GLU A 105 -4.21 -7.31 9.94
C GLU A 105 -5.53 -6.55 10.01
N PRO A 106 -6.64 -7.12 9.50
CA PRO A 106 -7.95 -6.48 9.59
C PRO A 106 -8.48 -6.49 11.01
N GLY A 107 -9.59 -5.79 11.25
CA GLY A 107 -10.24 -5.71 12.55
C GLY A 107 -10.87 -4.36 12.77
N ASP A 108 -11.29 -4.09 14.01
CA ASP A 108 -11.95 -2.82 14.37
C ASP A 108 -11.00 -1.63 14.22
N ASP A 109 -9.72 -1.83 14.54
CA ASP A 109 -8.67 -0.84 14.32
C ASP A 109 -7.51 -1.55 13.61
N PRO A 110 -7.57 -1.67 12.28
CA PRO A 110 -6.62 -2.49 11.54
C PRO A 110 -5.18 -2.07 11.73
N LEU A 111 -4.28 -3.06 11.71
CA LEU A 111 -2.85 -2.79 11.64
C LEU A 111 -2.48 -2.60 10.17
N LEU A 112 -1.82 -1.48 9.88
CA LEU A 112 -1.44 -1.08 8.53
C LEU A 112 0.07 -1.07 8.36
N CYS A 113 0.51 -1.16 7.10
CA CYS A 113 1.87 -0.82 6.70
C CYS A 113 1.80 0.52 5.98
N SER A 114 2.51 1.52 6.50
CA SER A 114 2.52 2.88 5.97
C SER A 114 3.94 3.32 5.65
N HIS A 115 4.14 3.89 4.46
CA HIS A 115 5.41 4.45 4.01
C HIS A 115 5.24 5.94 3.77
N GLY A 116 5.71 6.76 4.70
CA GLY A 116 5.58 8.21 4.64
C GLY A 116 6.92 8.91 4.42
N GLN A 117 6.85 10.23 4.24
CA GLN A 117 8.03 11.06 3.96
C GLN A 117 9.10 11.01 5.06
N GLU A 118 8.67 10.87 6.30
CA GLU A 118 9.58 10.98 7.45
C GLU A 118 10.21 9.66 7.85
N ARG A 119 9.69 8.56 7.35
CA ARG A 119 10.22 7.23 7.65
C ARG A 119 9.83 6.23 6.57
N GLY A 120 10.65 5.20 6.45
CA GLY A 120 10.37 4.05 5.63
C GLY A 120 9.15 3.29 6.14
N PRO A 121 8.82 2.13 5.55
CA PRO A 121 7.60 1.41 5.92
C PRO A 121 7.57 1.05 7.40
N ILE A 122 6.45 1.33 8.05
CA ILE A 122 6.23 0.99 9.46
C ILE A 122 4.87 0.33 9.63
N ALA A 123 4.75 -0.47 10.70
CA ALA A 123 3.45 -0.97 11.14
C ALA A 123 2.82 0.10 12.04
N ILE A 124 1.57 0.46 11.75
CA ILE A 124 0.85 1.48 12.50
C ILE A 124 -0.64 1.15 12.53
N ARG A 125 -1.32 1.42 13.64
CA ARG A 125 -2.78 1.26 13.71
C ARG A 125 -3.46 2.32 12.85
N TYR A 126 -4.58 1.95 12.26
CA TYR A 126 -5.38 2.86 11.42
C TYR A 126 -5.74 4.14 12.17
N SER A 127 -6.19 4.03 13.43
CA SER A 127 -6.57 5.19 14.23
C SER A 127 -5.40 6.16 14.45
N ASP A 128 -4.19 5.63 14.63
CA ASP A 128 -2.99 6.46 14.79
C ASP A 128 -2.62 7.16 13.49
N GLU A 129 -2.74 6.46 12.34
CA GLU A 129 -2.45 7.07 11.04
C GLU A 129 -3.44 8.18 10.70
N CYS A 130 -4.71 8.01 11.04
CA CYS A 130 -5.73 9.03 10.79
C CYS A 130 -5.41 10.36 11.44
N ALA A 131 -4.66 10.38 12.54
CA ALA A 131 -4.27 11.64 13.22
C ALA A 131 -3.38 12.53 12.33
N PHE A 132 -2.73 11.96 11.32
CA PHE A 132 -1.79 12.67 10.44
C PHE A 132 -2.36 12.90 9.04
N GLN A 133 -3.58 12.43 8.74
CA GLN A 133 -4.11 12.38 7.39
C GLN A 133 -5.39 13.20 7.25
N PRO A 134 -5.77 13.58 6.01
CA PRO A 134 -7.07 14.22 5.77
C PRO A 134 -8.23 13.33 6.22
N PRO A 135 -9.40 13.94 6.53
CA PRO A 135 -10.52 13.17 7.10
C PRO A 135 -11.26 12.26 6.10
N VAL A 136 -11.13 12.51 4.79
CA VAL A 136 -11.79 11.67 3.78
C VAL A 136 -11.01 10.38 3.62
N VAL A 137 -11.67 9.24 3.77
CA VAL A 137 -11.05 7.91 3.72
C VAL A 137 -11.81 7.02 2.76
N THR A 138 -11.09 6.31 1.91
CA THR A 138 -11.64 5.31 0.99
C THR A 138 -10.91 3.99 1.21
N TRP A 139 -11.67 2.93 1.45
CA TRP A 139 -11.13 1.57 1.54
C TRP A 139 -11.29 0.89 0.19
N LEU A 140 -10.24 0.21 -0.25
CA LEU A 140 -10.19 -0.41 -1.58
C LEU A 140 -9.88 -1.90 -1.48
N ALA A 141 -10.65 -2.71 -2.23
CA ALA A 141 -10.30 -4.10 -2.43
C ALA A 141 -9.13 -4.18 -3.41
N GLY A 142 -7.99 -4.68 -2.94
CA GLY A 142 -6.79 -4.76 -3.77
C GLY A 142 -6.83 -5.87 -4.81
N LEU A 143 -7.67 -6.87 -4.59
CA LEU A 143 -7.86 -8.01 -5.48
C LEU A 143 -9.32 -8.08 -5.89
N THR A 144 -9.57 -8.58 -7.11
CA THR A 144 -10.92 -8.66 -7.68
C THR A 144 -11.71 -9.89 -7.22
N ALA A 145 -11.05 -10.84 -6.60
CA ALA A 145 -11.71 -12.08 -6.16
C ALA A 145 -11.59 -12.27 -4.66
#